data_3c4044bad620df48d40a3f9ad95efec0
#
_entry.id   3c4044bad620df48d40a3f9ad95efec0
#
_cell.length_a   1.000
_cell.length_b   1.000
_cell.length_c   1.000
_cell.angle_alpha   90.00
_cell.angle_beta   90.00
_cell.angle_gamma   90.00
#
_symmetry.space_group_name_H-M   'P 1'
#
loop_
_entity.id
_entity.type
_entity.pdbx_description
1 polymer ?
#
loop_
_entity_poly.entity_id
_entity_poly.type
_entity_poly.pdbx_seq_one_letter_code
_entity_poly.pdbx_strand_id
1 'polypeptide(L)'
;MKAEPDFQAQCGFIQERIEAYGHLVLFYPKFHPELNFIEYYWAQCKRYARENCNYSLPGLRHTIQAALEHVYKSTVSKFYLRTLRIMDTYRQGFMFGSVQYQEKVYKSHRRVPEKTEDLGVETSPILV
;
A
#
# COMPACT_ATOMS: atom_id res chain seq x y z
N MET A 1 -9.93 2.21 -31.26
CA MET A 1 -10.09 3.69 -31.31
C MET A 1 -8.87 4.28 -30.63
N LYS A 2 -8.03 5.04 -31.36
CA LYS A 2 -6.94 5.81 -30.71
C LYS A 2 -7.61 6.95 -29.95
N ALA A 3 -7.31 7.11 -28.67
CA ALA A 3 -7.82 8.23 -27.89
C ALA A 3 -7.28 9.54 -28.50
N GLU A 4 -8.15 10.55 -28.60
CA GLU A 4 -7.77 11.87 -29.10
C GLU A 4 -6.63 12.45 -28.22
N PRO A 5 -5.63 13.13 -28.81
CA PRO A 5 -4.45 13.61 -28.09
C PRO A 5 -4.79 14.55 -26.93
N ASP A 6 -5.82 15.37 -27.07
CA ASP A 6 -6.31 16.28 -26.05
C ASP A 6 -6.89 15.54 -24.85
N PHE A 7 -7.52 14.37 -25.07
CA PHE A 7 -8.05 13.52 -24.00
C PHE A 7 -6.93 12.85 -23.19
N GLN A 8 -5.78 12.57 -23.82
CA GLN A 8 -4.61 12.01 -23.13
C GLN A 8 -3.86 13.04 -22.29
N ALA A 9 -3.92 14.33 -22.72
CA ALA A 9 -3.29 15.44 -22.01
C ALA A 9 -4.16 15.99 -20.87
N GLN A 10 -5.43 15.58 -20.75
CA GLN A 10 -6.34 16.07 -19.73
C GLN A 10 -5.99 15.52 -18.36
N CYS A 11 -5.58 16.37 -17.44
CA CYS A 11 -5.38 16.05 -16.05
C CYS A 11 -6.72 15.85 -15.33
N GLY A 12 -6.73 15.01 -14.28
CA GLY A 12 -7.91 14.87 -13.44
C GLY A 12 -8.20 16.17 -12.66
N PHE A 13 -9.47 16.50 -12.47
CA PHE A 13 -9.92 17.72 -11.77
C PHE A 13 -9.21 17.94 -10.42
N ILE A 14 -9.01 16.90 -9.63
CA ILE A 14 -8.32 16.98 -8.33
C ILE A 14 -6.86 17.37 -8.52
N GLN A 15 -6.18 16.81 -9.52
CA GLN A 15 -4.79 17.13 -9.83
C GLN A 15 -4.67 18.61 -10.23
N GLU A 16 -5.49 19.09 -11.16
CA GLU A 16 -5.50 20.49 -11.59
C GLU A 16 -5.71 21.47 -10.42
N ARG A 17 -6.62 21.12 -9.50
CA ARG A 17 -6.89 21.94 -8.31
C ARG A 17 -5.70 21.99 -7.35
N ILE A 18 -5.03 20.86 -7.10
CA ILE A 18 -3.87 20.80 -6.22
C ILE A 18 -2.68 21.55 -6.84
N GLU A 19 -2.44 21.37 -8.12
CA GLU A 19 -1.36 22.04 -8.86
C GLU A 19 -1.60 23.56 -8.97
N ALA A 20 -2.85 24.01 -9.11
CA ALA A 20 -3.22 25.42 -9.09
C ALA A 20 -2.87 26.13 -7.76
N TYR A 21 -2.77 25.40 -6.66
CA TYR A 21 -2.28 25.90 -5.36
C TYR A 21 -0.76 25.78 -5.20
N GLY A 22 -0.02 25.45 -6.25
CA GLY A 22 1.45 25.34 -6.23
C GLY A 22 1.98 24.05 -5.60
N HIS A 23 1.15 23.02 -5.47
CA HIS A 23 1.55 21.72 -4.94
C HIS A 23 1.84 20.71 -6.05
N LEU A 24 2.75 19.76 -5.78
CA LEU A 24 3.06 18.66 -6.68
C LEU A 24 2.14 17.46 -6.39
N VAL A 25 1.56 16.89 -7.44
CA VAL A 25 0.80 15.64 -7.35
C VAL A 25 1.63 14.48 -7.87
N LEU A 26 1.82 13.46 -7.04
CA LEU A 26 2.49 12.21 -7.39
C LEU A 26 1.52 11.04 -7.21
N PHE A 27 1.35 10.27 -8.25
CA PHE A 27 0.53 9.06 -8.19
C PHE A 27 1.39 7.82 -7.93
N TYR A 28 0.92 6.96 -7.03
CA TYR A 28 1.48 5.63 -6.91
C TYR A 28 1.18 4.79 -8.16
N PRO A 29 2.06 3.85 -8.51
CA PRO A 29 1.78 2.90 -9.58
C PRO A 29 0.45 2.18 -9.35
N LYS A 30 -0.33 1.98 -10.40
CA LYS A 30 -1.58 1.23 -10.32
C LYS A 30 -1.30 -0.20 -9.86
N PHE A 31 -2.23 -0.78 -9.11
CA PHE A 31 -2.17 -2.16 -8.61
C PHE A 31 -1.06 -2.44 -7.58
N HIS A 32 -0.48 -1.41 -6.94
CA HIS A 32 0.53 -1.52 -5.90
C HIS A 32 0.05 -0.95 -4.54
N PRO A 33 -1.01 -1.55 -3.93
CA PRO A 33 -1.54 -1.06 -2.65
C PRO A 33 -0.53 -1.17 -1.50
N GLU A 34 0.46 -2.06 -1.60
CA GLU A 34 1.52 -2.24 -0.62
C GLU A 34 2.45 -1.01 -0.48
N LEU A 35 2.42 -0.11 -1.47
CA LEU A 35 3.14 1.17 -1.42
C LEU A 35 2.38 2.24 -0.61
N ASN A 36 1.10 2.02 -0.36
CA ASN A 36 0.27 2.94 0.40
C ASN A 36 0.24 2.58 1.89
N PHE A 37 1.13 3.18 2.68
CA PHE A 37 1.27 2.83 4.11
C PHE A 37 0.01 3.12 4.95
N ILE A 38 -0.92 3.94 4.49
CA ILE A 38 -2.18 4.21 5.17
C ILE A 38 -3.06 2.94 5.27
N GLU A 39 -2.92 2.00 4.32
CA GLU A 39 -3.64 0.72 4.35
C GLU A 39 -3.27 -0.11 5.58
N TYR A 40 -2.01 -0.09 5.99
CA TYR A 40 -1.56 -0.77 7.22
C TYR A 40 -2.13 -0.12 8.48
N TYR A 41 -2.24 1.21 8.48
CA TYR A 41 -2.88 1.95 9.56
C TYR A 41 -4.37 1.57 9.65
N TRP A 42 -5.10 1.63 8.54
CA TRP A 42 -6.51 1.23 8.50
C TRP A 42 -6.72 -0.24 8.89
N ALA A 43 -5.80 -1.13 8.54
CA ALA A 43 -5.88 -2.53 8.95
C ALA A 43 -5.81 -2.68 10.48
N GLN A 44 -4.96 -1.90 11.16
CA GLN A 44 -4.87 -1.89 12.62
C GLN A 44 -6.15 -1.32 13.25
N CYS A 45 -6.64 -0.18 12.76
CA CYS A 45 -7.87 0.43 13.23
C CYS A 45 -9.08 -0.51 13.08
N LYS A 46 -9.20 -1.16 11.91
CA LYS A 46 -10.28 -2.15 11.67
C LYS A 46 -10.18 -3.36 12.59
N ARG A 47 -8.97 -3.83 12.88
CA ARG A 47 -8.76 -4.93 13.83
C ARG A 47 -9.26 -4.53 15.20
N TYR A 48 -8.78 -3.41 15.75
CA TYR A 48 -9.22 -2.89 17.04
C TYR A 48 -10.75 -2.73 17.11
N ALA A 49 -11.34 -2.15 16.06
CA ALA A 49 -12.79 -1.96 16.01
C ALA A 49 -13.56 -3.29 16.06
N ARG A 50 -13.10 -4.34 15.35
CA ARG A 50 -13.75 -5.67 15.39
C ARG A 50 -13.64 -6.34 16.76
N GLU A 51 -12.52 -6.15 17.45
CA GLU A 51 -12.27 -6.75 18.76
C GLU A 51 -13.05 -6.05 19.89
N ASN A 52 -13.39 -4.77 19.71
CA ASN A 52 -13.96 -3.93 20.79
C ASN A 52 -15.37 -3.41 20.48
N CYS A 53 -15.93 -3.63 19.29
CA CYS A 53 -17.26 -3.16 18.93
C CYS A 53 -18.33 -4.19 19.29
N ASN A 54 -19.48 -3.70 19.78
CA ASN A 54 -20.67 -4.52 20.04
C ASN A 54 -21.54 -4.76 18.81
N TYR A 55 -21.02 -4.52 17.60
CA TYR A 55 -21.69 -4.67 16.31
C TYR A 55 -22.96 -3.84 16.12
N SER A 56 -23.16 -2.80 16.95
CA SER A 56 -24.19 -1.79 16.74
C SER A 56 -23.60 -0.52 16.12
N LEU A 57 -24.41 0.24 15.37
CA LEU A 57 -23.94 1.49 14.77
C LEU A 57 -23.50 2.54 15.82
N PRO A 58 -24.23 2.74 16.94
CA PRO A 58 -23.76 3.60 18.02
C PRO A 58 -22.44 3.12 18.65
N GLY A 59 -22.30 1.79 18.87
CA GLY A 59 -21.09 1.19 19.39
C GLY A 59 -19.90 1.39 18.46
N LEU A 60 -20.10 1.23 17.15
CA LEU A 60 -19.05 1.48 16.15
C LEU A 60 -18.58 2.94 16.17
N ARG A 61 -19.51 3.90 16.23
CA ARG A 61 -19.16 5.33 16.30
C ARG A 61 -18.32 5.66 17.53
N HIS A 62 -18.61 5.05 18.66
CA HIS A 62 -17.80 5.22 19.89
C HIS A 62 -16.43 4.56 19.75
N THR A 63 -16.38 3.37 19.19
CA THR A 63 -15.14 2.58 19.05
C THR A 63 -14.18 3.13 18.00
N ILE A 64 -14.68 3.78 16.94
CA ILE A 64 -13.83 4.32 15.85
C ILE A 64 -12.80 5.33 16.39
N GLN A 65 -13.22 6.24 17.26
CA GLN A 65 -12.30 7.25 17.79
C GLN A 65 -11.16 6.60 18.57
N ALA A 66 -11.47 5.67 19.45
CA ALA A 66 -10.47 4.90 20.20
C ALA A 66 -9.59 4.06 19.26
N ALA A 67 -10.16 3.49 18.18
CA ALA A 67 -9.41 2.73 17.19
C ALA A 67 -8.37 3.59 16.44
N LEU A 68 -8.70 4.84 16.11
CA LEU A 68 -7.79 5.77 15.45
C LEU A 68 -6.65 6.20 16.38
N GLU A 69 -6.93 6.39 17.67
CA GLU A 69 -5.94 6.77 18.68
C GLU A 69 -5.06 5.58 19.11
N HIS A 70 -5.55 4.35 18.98
CA HIS A 70 -4.84 3.13 19.38
C HIS A 70 -3.52 2.92 18.62
N VAL A 71 -3.40 3.44 17.41
CA VAL A 71 -2.21 3.25 16.57
C VAL A 71 -1.18 4.34 16.85
N TYR A 72 -0.13 4.01 17.60
CA TYR A 72 0.93 4.95 17.97
C TYR A 72 1.72 5.46 16.76
N LYS A 73 2.21 6.70 16.83
CA LYS A 73 3.08 7.32 15.81
C LYS A 73 4.28 6.45 15.45
N SER A 74 4.89 5.78 16.44
CA SER A 74 6.01 4.87 16.21
C SER A 74 5.63 3.68 15.33
N THR A 75 4.39 3.19 15.41
CA THR A 75 3.87 2.12 14.55
C THR A 75 3.65 2.64 13.13
N VAL A 76 3.09 3.83 12.97
CA VAL A 76 2.92 4.49 11.66
C VAL A 76 4.28 4.69 10.99
N SER A 77 5.29 5.14 11.73
CA SER A 77 6.66 5.26 11.21
C SER A 77 7.23 3.92 10.72
N LYS A 78 6.94 2.81 11.41
CA LYS A 78 7.34 1.47 10.95
C LYS A 78 6.65 1.07 9.64
N PHE A 79 5.37 1.45 9.45
CA PHE A 79 4.65 1.22 8.19
C PHE A 79 5.28 2.01 7.04
N TYR A 80 5.57 3.28 7.27
CA TYR A 80 6.26 4.12 6.30
C TYR A 80 7.63 3.55 5.91
N LEU A 81 8.47 3.19 6.89
CA LEU A 81 9.77 2.57 6.63
C LEU A 81 9.66 1.23 5.89
N ARG A 82 8.60 0.46 6.13
CA ARG A 82 8.30 -0.76 5.36
C ARG A 82 8.03 -0.42 3.89
N THR A 83 7.20 0.60 3.63
CA THR A 83 6.91 1.05 2.27
C THR A 83 8.16 1.50 1.53
N LEU A 84 9.06 2.25 2.20
CA LEU A 84 10.33 2.64 1.61
C LEU A 84 11.21 1.43 1.22
N ARG A 85 11.24 0.38 2.07
CA ARG A 85 11.96 -0.87 1.72
C ARG A 85 11.35 -1.58 0.52
N ILE A 86 10.02 -1.58 0.41
CA ILE A 86 9.32 -2.15 -0.75
C ILE A 86 9.68 -1.37 -2.01
N MET A 87 9.63 -0.04 -1.98
CA MET A 87 10.02 0.82 -3.10
C MET A 87 11.47 0.58 -3.53
N ASP A 88 12.39 0.48 -2.56
CA ASP A 88 13.80 0.20 -2.84
C ASP A 88 13.99 -1.19 -3.47
N THR A 89 13.24 -2.18 -3.01
CA THR A 89 13.27 -3.53 -3.57
C THR A 89 12.81 -3.55 -5.03
N TYR A 90 11.75 -2.81 -5.37
CA TYR A 90 11.31 -2.66 -6.76
C TYR A 90 12.33 -1.91 -7.63
N ARG A 91 12.98 -0.86 -7.10
CA ARG A 91 14.07 -0.16 -7.82
C ARG A 91 15.23 -1.07 -8.16
N GLN A 92 15.47 -2.10 -7.35
CA GLN A 92 16.50 -3.11 -7.59
C GLN A 92 16.02 -4.22 -8.56
N GLY A 93 14.80 -4.12 -9.11
CA GLY A 93 14.25 -5.05 -10.08
C GLY A 93 13.67 -6.34 -9.47
N PHE A 94 13.52 -6.44 -8.15
CA PHE A 94 12.90 -7.62 -7.54
C PHE A 94 11.39 -7.53 -7.59
N MET A 95 10.75 -8.57 -8.07
CA MET A 95 9.29 -8.62 -8.21
C MET A 95 8.63 -9.06 -6.90
N PHE A 96 7.39 -8.61 -6.71
CA PHE A 96 6.55 -9.03 -5.58
C PHE A 96 6.47 -10.55 -5.50
N GLY A 97 6.67 -11.09 -4.30
CA GLY A 97 6.60 -12.54 -4.06
C GLY A 97 7.89 -13.32 -4.34
N SER A 98 8.92 -12.72 -4.97
CA SER A 98 10.21 -13.37 -5.12
C SER A 98 10.91 -13.58 -3.78
N VAL A 99 11.79 -14.57 -3.69
CA VAL A 99 12.57 -14.87 -2.45
C VAL A 99 13.36 -13.62 -2.03
N GLN A 100 14.05 -12.98 -2.96
CA GLN A 100 14.83 -11.77 -2.72
C GLN A 100 13.98 -10.60 -2.22
N TYR A 101 12.75 -10.45 -2.75
CA TYR A 101 11.79 -9.48 -2.26
C TYR A 101 11.40 -9.77 -0.81
N GLN A 102 11.09 -11.04 -0.49
CA GLN A 102 10.68 -11.44 0.85
C GLN A 102 11.80 -11.22 1.88
N GLU A 103 13.03 -11.55 1.56
CA GLU A 103 14.19 -11.34 2.43
C GLU A 103 14.44 -9.85 2.73
N LYS A 104 14.27 -8.98 1.74
CA LYS A 104 14.49 -7.54 1.91
C LYS A 104 13.36 -6.82 2.64
N VAL A 105 12.11 -7.19 2.33
CA VAL A 105 10.93 -6.54 2.91
C VAL A 105 10.62 -7.07 4.31
N TYR A 106 10.70 -8.38 4.48
CA TYR A 106 10.39 -9.05 5.74
C TYR A 106 11.69 -9.37 6.48
N LYS A 107 12.24 -8.42 7.20
CA LYS A 107 13.38 -8.62 8.11
C LYS A 107 13.02 -9.45 9.36
N SER A 108 12.04 -10.33 9.29
CA SER A 108 11.65 -11.17 10.41
C SER A 108 12.35 -12.53 10.32
N HIS A 109 12.63 -13.14 11.47
CA HIS A 109 13.25 -14.47 11.62
C HIS A 109 12.41 -15.64 11.06
N ARG A 110 11.35 -15.37 10.29
CA ARG A 110 10.62 -16.43 9.58
C ARG A 110 11.51 -16.90 8.42
N ARG A 111 11.98 -18.13 8.52
CA ARG A 111 12.63 -18.82 7.41
C ARG A 111 11.65 -18.84 6.24
N VAL A 112 12.06 -18.34 5.09
CA VAL A 112 11.35 -18.53 3.84
C VAL A 112 11.41 -20.04 3.56
N PRO A 113 10.28 -20.73 3.29
CA PRO A 113 10.32 -22.13 2.89
C PRO A 113 11.19 -22.27 1.63
N GLU A 114 12.12 -23.21 1.62
CA GLU A 114 13.03 -23.46 0.48
C GLU A 114 12.32 -23.88 -0.82
N LYS A 115 11.00 -24.16 -0.76
CA LYS A 115 10.20 -24.60 -1.91
C LYS A 115 9.15 -23.57 -2.29
N THR A 116 9.55 -22.56 -3.07
CA THR A 116 8.62 -21.76 -3.89
C THR A 116 8.81 -22.00 -5.39
N GLU A 117 9.61 -23.00 -5.78
CA GLU A 117 9.83 -23.32 -7.20
C GLU A 117 8.65 -24.05 -7.87
N ASP A 118 7.69 -24.56 -7.10
CA ASP A 118 6.55 -25.35 -7.61
C ASP A 118 5.26 -24.53 -7.84
N LEU A 119 5.25 -23.23 -7.57
CA LEU A 119 4.15 -22.37 -7.99
C LEU A 119 4.48 -21.81 -9.37
N GLY A 120 4.14 -22.58 -10.42
CA GLY A 120 4.26 -22.20 -11.82
C GLY A 120 3.50 -20.92 -12.14
N VAL A 121 4.07 -19.79 -11.78
CA VAL A 121 3.67 -18.50 -12.27
C VAL A 121 4.44 -18.26 -13.55
N GLU A 122 3.80 -18.59 -14.68
CA GLU A 122 4.27 -18.13 -15.99
C GLU A 122 4.41 -16.61 -15.93
N THR A 123 5.65 -16.16 -15.98
CA THR A 123 5.98 -14.73 -16.09
C THR A 123 5.71 -14.28 -17.52
N SER A 124 4.50 -13.79 -17.79
CA SER A 124 4.28 -12.98 -18.98
C SER A 124 4.99 -11.64 -18.80
N PRO A 125 5.84 -11.20 -19.75
CA PRO A 125 6.50 -9.91 -19.64
C PRO A 125 5.47 -8.79 -19.76
N ILE A 126 5.40 -7.95 -18.73
CA ILE A 126 4.63 -6.71 -18.79
C ILE A 126 5.38 -5.78 -19.74
N LEU A 127 4.86 -5.61 -20.95
CA LEU A 127 5.30 -4.56 -21.86
C LEU A 127 5.02 -3.19 -21.21
N VAL A 128 6.04 -2.39 -21.18
CA VAL A 128 6.08 -0.99 -20.77
C VAL A 128 5.19 -0.13 -21.67
#